data_e852bda3661c5be6e32780e31156025a
#
_entry.id   e852bda3661c5be6e32780e31156025a
#
_cell.length_a   1.000
_cell.length_b   1.000
_cell.length_c   1.000
_cell.angle_alpha   90.00
_cell.angle_beta   90.00
_cell.angle_gamma   90.00
#
_symmetry.space_group_name_H-M   'P 1'
#
loop_
_entity.id
_entity.type
_entity.pdbx_description
1 polymer ?
#
loop_
_entity_poly.entity_id
_entity_poly.type
_entity_poly.pdbx_seq_one_letter_code
_entity_poly.pdbx_strand_id
1 'polypeptide(L)'
;MPPPKTKGNMSIEEALRLRRTVRTLSAKEIEWPAISQLLWALQGVTWVEEPPEGKNIYHRAAPSAGKTFPLEIYVALKNGLFRYDPRKHVLRQLKVKDVRSELSKAASSQLNKEAVEKAPLTVVVTADNKRALKATPLLENAFRFVHLEAGHAAQNLILQATSLGLGACTITSYNTAIVYEALEIPYEHRPIYLIPIGLPEKEN
;
A
#
# COMPACT_ATOMS: atom_id res chain seq x y z
N MET A 1 8.79 2.47 -13.16
CA MET A 1 7.37 2.88 -13.30
C MET A 1 7.31 4.27 -13.93
N PRO A 2 6.19 4.67 -14.56
CA PRO A 2 6.01 6.05 -15.02
C PRO A 2 6.18 7.05 -13.86
N PRO A 3 6.67 8.29 -14.11
CA PRO A 3 6.77 9.31 -13.06
C PRO A 3 5.38 9.70 -12.55
N PRO A 4 5.22 9.96 -11.25
CA PRO A 4 3.94 10.39 -10.70
C PRO A 4 3.59 11.82 -11.12
N LYS A 5 2.29 12.09 -11.24
CA LYS A 5 1.77 13.45 -11.47
C LYS A 5 1.64 14.18 -10.13
N THR A 6 2.01 15.45 -10.09
CA THR A 6 1.87 16.32 -8.91
C THR A 6 0.62 17.20 -8.96
N LYS A 7 -0.13 17.16 -10.08
CA LYS A 7 -1.44 17.81 -10.25
C LYS A 7 -2.45 16.81 -10.77
N GLY A 8 -3.61 16.76 -10.13
CA GLY A 8 -4.78 15.98 -10.50
C GLY A 8 -5.95 16.87 -10.93
N ASN A 9 -7.03 16.25 -11.40
CA ASN A 9 -8.26 16.94 -11.84
C ASN A 9 -9.33 17.02 -10.73
N MET A 10 -9.18 16.24 -9.66
CA MET A 10 -10.11 16.19 -8.51
C MET A 10 -9.48 16.91 -7.33
N SER A 11 -10.24 17.76 -6.64
CA SER A 11 -9.75 18.42 -5.43
C SER A 11 -9.68 17.42 -4.26
N ILE A 12 -8.93 17.78 -3.22
CA ILE A 12 -8.85 16.96 -2.00
C ILE A 12 -10.21 16.85 -1.32
N GLU A 13 -10.97 17.95 -1.30
CA GLU A 13 -12.32 18.01 -0.71
C GLU A 13 -13.28 17.09 -1.45
N GLU A 14 -13.18 17.06 -2.78
CA GLU A 14 -14.00 16.17 -3.60
C GLU A 14 -13.62 14.72 -3.38
N ALA A 15 -12.33 14.38 -3.33
CA ALA A 15 -11.86 13.04 -3.04
C ALA A 15 -12.33 12.55 -1.65
N LEU A 16 -12.25 13.42 -0.62
CA LEU A 16 -12.74 13.15 0.73
C LEU A 16 -14.25 12.89 0.73
N ARG A 17 -15.04 13.70 0.01
CA ARG A 17 -16.49 13.56 -0.10
C ARG A 17 -16.91 12.28 -0.81
N LEU A 18 -16.19 11.89 -1.86
CA LEU A 18 -16.53 10.75 -2.72
C LEU A 18 -15.98 9.40 -2.21
N ARG A 19 -14.91 9.41 -1.43
CA ARG A 19 -14.28 8.19 -0.92
C ARG A 19 -15.29 7.29 -0.22
N ARG A 20 -15.38 6.04 -0.67
CA ARG A 20 -16.16 4.96 -0.03
C ARG A 20 -15.28 3.72 0.08
N THR A 21 -15.65 2.81 0.97
CA THR A 21 -15.11 1.45 0.99
C THR A 21 -15.81 0.65 -0.08
N VAL A 22 -15.05 0.19 -1.08
CA VAL A 22 -15.55 -0.58 -2.22
C VAL A 22 -14.93 -1.98 -2.18
N ARG A 23 -15.76 -3.01 -2.15
CA ARG A 23 -15.34 -4.41 -2.11
C ARG A 23 -15.72 -5.17 -3.38
N THR A 24 -16.75 -4.72 -4.09
CA THR A 24 -17.17 -5.30 -5.36
C THR A 24 -16.34 -4.65 -6.48
N LEU A 25 -15.29 -5.36 -6.89
CA LEU A 25 -14.28 -4.86 -7.80
C LEU A 25 -14.25 -5.71 -9.07
N SER A 26 -14.08 -5.02 -10.21
CA SER A 26 -13.87 -5.65 -11.50
C SER A 26 -12.46 -6.22 -11.61
N ALA A 27 -12.32 -7.35 -12.32
CA ALA A 27 -11.02 -7.94 -12.63
C ALA A 27 -10.26 -7.21 -13.77
N LYS A 28 -10.84 -6.12 -14.32
CA LYS A 28 -10.20 -5.34 -15.37
C LYS A 28 -8.87 -4.77 -14.87
N GLU A 29 -7.82 -4.97 -15.65
CA GLU A 29 -6.47 -4.50 -15.31
C GLU A 29 -6.42 -2.97 -15.13
N ILE A 30 -5.56 -2.54 -14.21
CA ILE A 30 -5.27 -1.13 -13.95
C ILE A 30 -4.03 -0.76 -14.74
N GLU A 31 -4.11 0.36 -15.44
CA GLU A 31 -2.99 0.91 -16.21
C GLU A 31 -1.79 1.27 -15.33
N TRP A 32 -0.59 1.04 -15.84
CA TRP A 32 0.66 1.31 -15.12
C TRP A 32 0.79 2.74 -14.56
N PRO A 33 0.35 3.81 -15.27
CA PRO A 33 0.37 5.17 -14.67
C PRO A 33 -0.49 5.28 -13.41
N ALA A 34 -1.62 4.59 -13.34
CA ALA A 34 -2.46 4.60 -12.14
C ALA A 34 -1.82 3.80 -10.99
N ILE A 35 -1.23 2.63 -11.26
CA ILE A 35 -0.49 1.85 -10.26
C ILE A 35 0.67 2.69 -9.70
N SER A 36 1.43 3.36 -10.58
CA SER A 36 2.53 4.24 -10.20
C SER A 36 2.06 5.37 -9.27
N GLN A 37 0.97 6.03 -9.63
CA GLN A 37 0.40 7.12 -8.86
C GLN A 37 -0.09 6.67 -7.48
N LEU A 38 -0.75 5.51 -7.40
CA LEU A 38 -1.20 4.91 -6.15
C LEU A 38 -0.04 4.63 -5.18
N LEU A 39 1.03 4.02 -5.67
CA LEU A 39 2.20 3.68 -4.85
C LEU A 39 2.97 4.92 -4.42
N TRP A 40 3.03 5.94 -5.27
CA TRP A 40 3.61 7.22 -4.90
C TRP A 40 2.80 7.92 -3.81
N ALA A 41 1.48 7.96 -3.91
CA ALA A 41 0.61 8.52 -2.88
C ALA A 41 0.75 7.79 -1.55
N LEU A 42 0.95 6.46 -1.58
CA LEU A 42 1.13 5.64 -0.39
C LEU A 42 2.44 5.96 0.36
N GLN A 43 3.59 5.91 -0.34
CA GLN A 43 4.92 5.99 0.30
C GLN A 43 6.00 6.60 -0.61
N GLY A 44 5.62 7.20 -1.75
CA GLY A 44 6.57 7.78 -2.69
C GLY A 44 7.34 8.95 -2.09
N VAL A 45 8.54 9.19 -2.62
CA VAL A 45 9.35 10.35 -2.28
C VAL A 45 8.72 11.59 -2.92
N THR A 46 8.50 12.63 -2.11
CA THR A 46 7.93 13.91 -2.54
C THR A 46 8.98 15.01 -2.61
N TRP A 47 10.02 14.89 -1.80
CA TRP A 47 11.11 15.84 -1.77
C TRP A 47 12.39 15.17 -1.24
N VAL A 48 13.53 15.60 -1.75
CA VAL A 48 14.86 15.17 -1.30
C VAL A 48 15.58 16.40 -0.76
N GLU A 49 15.97 16.35 0.49
CA GLU A 49 16.81 17.35 1.14
C GLU A 49 18.26 16.89 1.01
N GLU A 50 19.11 17.73 0.42
CA GLU A 50 20.53 17.48 0.18
C GLU A 50 21.34 18.39 1.13
N PRO A 51 21.64 17.92 2.36
CA PRO A 51 22.43 18.73 3.29
C PRO A 51 23.88 18.90 2.77
N PRO A 52 24.56 20.00 3.10
CA PRO A 52 25.96 20.26 2.69
C PRO A 52 26.91 19.12 3.09
N GLU A 53 26.62 18.48 4.22
CA GLU A 53 27.34 17.30 4.72
C GLU A 53 26.35 16.21 5.13
N GLY A 54 26.75 14.94 4.91
CA GLY A 54 25.97 13.78 5.31
C GLY A 54 25.22 13.11 4.16
N LYS A 55 24.12 12.41 4.48
CA LYS A 55 23.32 11.65 3.50
C LYS A 55 22.03 12.38 3.20
N ASN A 56 21.57 12.27 1.96
CA ASN A 56 20.29 12.80 1.52
C ASN A 56 19.13 12.29 2.41
N ILE A 57 18.24 13.21 2.77
CA ILE A 57 17.03 12.93 3.55
C ILE A 57 15.86 12.88 2.58
N TYR A 58 15.14 11.75 2.60
CA TYR A 58 14.02 11.50 1.70
C TYR A 58 12.70 11.74 2.45
N HIS A 59 11.95 12.75 2.04
CA HIS A 59 10.60 13.00 2.52
C HIS A 59 9.60 12.23 1.68
N ARG A 60 8.59 11.63 2.32
CA ARG A 60 7.58 10.81 1.63
C ARG A 60 6.19 11.41 1.75
N ALA A 61 5.26 10.90 0.94
CA ALA A 61 3.86 11.33 0.96
C ALA A 61 3.17 11.11 2.31
N ALA A 62 3.54 10.06 3.03
CA ALA A 62 3.07 9.83 4.40
C ALA A 62 4.14 10.25 5.43
N PRO A 63 3.75 10.90 6.55
CA PRO A 63 4.68 11.25 7.63
C PRO A 63 5.15 9.99 8.37
N SER A 64 6.40 10.04 8.88
CA SER A 64 7.00 8.95 9.65
C SER A 64 7.70 9.48 10.88
N ALA A 65 7.46 8.88 12.05
CA ALA A 65 8.12 9.23 13.29
C ALA A 65 9.64 9.04 13.17
N GLY A 66 10.40 10.07 13.48
CA GLY A 66 11.87 10.06 13.37
C GLY A 66 12.39 9.80 11.94
N LYS A 67 11.56 9.97 10.91
CA LYS A 67 11.89 9.68 9.51
C LYS A 67 12.38 8.23 9.31
N THR A 68 11.91 7.29 10.12
CA THR A 68 12.37 5.88 10.10
C THR A 68 11.77 5.06 8.96
N PHE A 69 10.58 5.45 8.47
CA PHE A 69 9.88 4.82 7.36
C PHE A 69 9.84 3.28 7.45
N PRO A 70 9.24 2.73 8.51
CA PRO A 70 9.23 1.29 8.77
C PRO A 70 8.40 0.49 7.77
N LEU A 71 7.51 1.13 7.01
CA LEU A 71 6.62 0.42 6.11
C LEU A 71 7.36 -0.20 4.93
N GLU A 72 6.98 -1.45 4.61
CA GLU A 72 7.37 -2.20 3.44
C GLU A 72 6.11 -2.49 2.62
N ILE A 73 6.18 -2.26 1.32
CA ILE A 73 5.02 -2.33 0.44
C ILE A 73 5.20 -3.46 -0.57
N TYR A 74 4.29 -4.42 -0.52
CA TYR A 74 4.21 -5.49 -1.49
C TYR A 74 3.00 -5.29 -2.39
N VAL A 75 3.12 -5.72 -3.62
CA VAL A 75 2.13 -5.50 -4.68
C VAL A 75 1.89 -6.83 -5.38
N ALA A 76 0.70 -7.37 -5.21
CA ALA A 76 0.25 -8.58 -5.90
C ALA A 76 -0.55 -8.20 -7.15
N LEU A 77 -0.08 -8.67 -8.29
CA LEU A 77 -0.67 -8.51 -9.62
C LEU A 77 -0.84 -9.89 -10.26
N LYS A 78 -1.59 -9.99 -11.35
CA LYS A 78 -1.75 -11.23 -12.13
C LYS A 78 -0.41 -11.83 -12.59
N ASN A 79 0.56 -10.98 -12.91
CA ASN A 79 1.88 -11.39 -13.40
C ASN A 79 2.93 -11.58 -12.31
N GLY A 80 2.54 -11.51 -11.03
CA GLY A 80 3.44 -11.83 -9.94
C GLY A 80 3.32 -10.97 -8.70
N LEU A 81 4.26 -11.21 -7.78
CA LEU A 81 4.45 -10.45 -6.56
C LEU A 81 5.65 -9.53 -6.70
N PHE A 82 5.48 -8.29 -6.28
CA PHE A 82 6.50 -7.25 -6.35
C PHE A 82 6.69 -6.57 -5.00
N ARG A 83 7.86 -5.97 -4.78
CA ARG A 83 8.13 -5.05 -3.68
C ARG A 83 8.39 -3.65 -4.25
N TYR A 84 7.75 -2.66 -3.68
CA TYR A 84 7.93 -1.26 -4.05
C TYR A 84 9.18 -0.67 -3.37
N ASP A 85 10.04 -0.03 -4.17
CA ASP A 85 11.17 0.78 -3.70
C ASP A 85 10.81 2.27 -3.86
N PRO A 86 10.44 2.97 -2.77
CA PRO A 86 10.02 4.37 -2.86
C PRO A 86 11.13 5.32 -3.33
N ARG A 87 12.41 5.04 -2.99
CA ARG A 87 13.53 5.92 -3.36
C ARG A 87 13.81 5.93 -4.85
N LYS A 88 13.67 4.77 -5.49
CA LYS A 88 13.87 4.61 -6.93
C LYS A 88 12.58 4.70 -7.72
N HIS A 89 11.44 4.71 -7.05
CA HIS A 89 10.10 4.64 -7.62
C HIS A 89 9.96 3.46 -8.60
N VAL A 90 10.35 2.27 -8.17
CA VAL A 90 10.29 1.05 -8.98
C VAL A 90 9.63 -0.10 -8.24
N LEU A 91 9.05 -1.02 -8.99
CA LEU A 91 8.63 -2.34 -8.51
C LEU A 91 9.72 -3.35 -8.84
N ARG A 92 10.18 -4.09 -7.82
CA ARG A 92 11.08 -5.22 -7.96
C ARG A 92 10.28 -6.50 -7.89
N GLN A 93 10.30 -7.29 -8.94
CA GLN A 93 9.63 -8.58 -8.97
C GLN A 93 10.31 -9.55 -8.00
N LEU A 94 9.50 -10.17 -7.14
CA LEU A 94 9.94 -11.20 -6.19
C LEU A 94 9.54 -12.58 -6.65
N LYS A 95 8.35 -12.72 -7.24
CA LYS A 95 7.80 -13.96 -7.78
C LYS A 95 7.10 -13.71 -9.11
N VAL A 96 7.14 -14.67 -10.00
CA VAL A 96 6.41 -14.63 -11.29
C VAL A 96 5.00 -15.21 -11.14
N LYS A 97 4.67 -15.77 -9.98
CA LYS A 97 3.37 -16.42 -9.71
C LYS A 97 2.35 -15.39 -9.21
N ASP A 98 1.10 -15.48 -9.71
CA ASP A 98 -0.04 -14.77 -9.12
C ASP A 98 -0.35 -15.36 -7.73
N VAL A 99 -0.27 -14.51 -6.72
CA VAL A 99 -0.49 -14.91 -5.29
C VAL A 99 -1.82 -14.39 -4.74
N ARG A 100 -2.67 -13.75 -5.57
CA ARG A 100 -3.92 -13.12 -5.09
C ARG A 100 -4.92 -14.14 -4.57
N SER A 101 -5.02 -15.32 -5.21
CA SER A 101 -5.88 -16.41 -4.75
C SER A 101 -5.42 -16.98 -3.40
N GLU A 102 -4.13 -17.10 -3.17
CA GLU A 102 -3.57 -17.49 -1.87
C GLU A 102 -3.83 -16.42 -0.82
N LEU A 103 -3.60 -15.14 -1.15
CA LEU A 103 -3.87 -14.01 -0.26
C LEU A 103 -5.36 -13.90 0.10
N SER A 104 -6.27 -14.20 -0.82
CA SER A 104 -7.71 -14.14 -0.56
C SER A 104 -8.12 -15.06 0.59
N LYS A 105 -7.48 -16.24 0.70
CA LYS A 105 -7.76 -17.22 1.78
C LYS A 105 -7.42 -16.67 3.17
N ALA A 106 -6.55 -15.67 3.26
CA ALA A 106 -6.21 -15.03 4.53
C ALA A 106 -7.36 -14.20 5.08
N ALA A 107 -8.18 -13.55 4.25
CA ALA A 107 -9.23 -12.66 4.70
C ALA A 107 -10.33 -13.42 5.46
N SER A 108 -10.85 -12.80 6.55
CA SER A 108 -11.77 -13.49 7.48
C SER A 108 -13.20 -13.56 6.97
N SER A 109 -13.66 -12.63 6.13
CA SER A 109 -15.03 -12.63 5.58
C SER A 109 -15.06 -13.00 4.10
N GLN A 110 -16.16 -13.61 3.66
CA GLN A 110 -16.36 -13.99 2.26
C GLN A 110 -16.23 -12.78 1.32
N LEU A 111 -16.86 -11.67 1.68
CA LEU A 111 -16.80 -10.43 0.89
C LEU A 111 -15.38 -9.88 0.73
N ASN A 112 -14.55 -9.97 1.78
CA ASN A 112 -13.15 -9.57 1.71
C ASN A 112 -12.29 -10.56 0.90
N LYS A 113 -12.60 -11.87 0.96
CA LYS A 113 -11.95 -12.90 0.12
C LYS A 113 -12.18 -12.59 -1.36
N GLU A 114 -13.43 -12.38 -1.73
CA GLU A 114 -13.82 -12.05 -3.11
C GLU A 114 -13.17 -10.75 -3.59
N ALA A 115 -13.11 -9.71 -2.73
CA ALA A 115 -12.44 -8.46 -3.05
C ALA A 115 -10.95 -8.66 -3.38
N VAL A 116 -10.22 -9.46 -2.58
CA VAL A 116 -8.79 -9.74 -2.82
C VAL A 116 -8.60 -10.60 -4.07
N GLU A 117 -9.43 -11.59 -4.28
CA GLU A 117 -9.33 -12.53 -5.39
C GLU A 117 -9.61 -11.87 -6.75
N LYS A 118 -10.67 -11.04 -6.81
CA LYS A 118 -11.10 -10.37 -8.06
C LYS A 118 -10.26 -9.13 -8.38
N ALA A 119 -9.78 -8.41 -7.37
CA ALA A 119 -9.04 -7.17 -7.59
C ALA A 119 -7.83 -7.39 -8.53
N PRO A 120 -7.65 -6.57 -9.58
CA PRO A 120 -6.48 -6.65 -10.45
C PRO A 120 -5.17 -6.31 -9.72
N LEU A 121 -5.26 -5.57 -8.63
CA LEU A 121 -4.16 -5.12 -7.79
C LEU A 121 -4.52 -5.32 -6.30
N THR A 122 -3.65 -5.98 -5.55
CA THR A 122 -3.71 -5.97 -4.08
C THR A 122 -2.40 -5.43 -3.52
N VAL A 123 -2.48 -4.32 -2.79
CA VAL A 123 -1.36 -3.78 -2.03
C VAL A 123 -1.36 -4.39 -0.64
N VAL A 124 -0.21 -4.94 -0.23
CA VAL A 124 0.00 -5.44 1.13
C VAL A 124 0.97 -4.50 1.84
N VAL A 125 0.47 -3.82 2.86
CA VAL A 125 1.28 -2.96 3.72
C VAL A 125 1.79 -3.79 4.88
N THR A 126 3.10 -3.85 5.02
CA THR A 126 3.79 -4.50 6.12
C THR A 126 4.73 -3.51 6.82
N ALA A 127 5.28 -3.86 7.97
CA ALA A 127 6.24 -3.01 8.66
C ALA A 127 7.41 -3.80 9.23
N ASP A 128 8.61 -3.24 9.06
CA ASP A 128 9.81 -3.62 9.81
C ASP A 128 9.85 -2.86 11.13
N ASN A 129 9.38 -3.51 12.19
CA ASN A 129 9.33 -2.90 13.53
C ASN A 129 10.72 -2.54 14.08
N LYS A 130 11.79 -3.20 13.63
CA LYS A 130 13.17 -2.85 14.03
C LYS A 130 13.56 -1.45 13.55
N ARG A 131 13.02 -1.02 12.40
CA ARG A 131 13.23 0.37 11.94
C ARG A 131 12.50 1.40 12.80
N ALA A 132 11.30 1.11 13.26
CA ALA A 132 10.55 2.02 14.12
C ALA A 132 11.26 2.23 15.48
N LEU A 133 11.98 1.22 15.99
CA LEU A 133 12.77 1.33 17.22
C LEU A 133 13.92 2.34 17.12
N LYS A 134 14.30 2.79 15.92
CA LYS A 134 15.28 3.88 15.76
C LYS A 134 14.71 5.25 16.18
N ALA A 135 13.39 5.43 16.19
CA ALA A 135 12.73 6.66 16.64
C ALA A 135 12.45 6.67 18.17
N THR A 136 12.42 5.49 18.80
CA THR A 136 12.10 5.35 20.22
C THR A 136 12.63 4.02 20.76
N PRO A 137 13.21 3.98 21.99
CA PRO A 137 13.60 2.72 22.61
C PRO A 137 12.39 1.92 23.14
N LEU A 138 11.21 2.55 23.25
CA LEU A 138 10.01 1.94 23.81
C LEU A 138 9.24 1.18 22.73
N LEU A 139 9.13 -0.14 22.88
CA LEU A 139 8.46 -1.02 21.94
C LEU A 139 7.00 -0.63 21.67
N GLU A 140 6.28 -0.24 22.73
CA GLU A 140 4.89 0.23 22.63
C GLU A 140 4.77 1.47 21.71
N ASN A 141 5.67 2.43 21.88
CA ASN A 141 5.69 3.63 21.03
C ASN A 141 6.06 3.27 19.58
N ALA A 142 7.01 2.35 19.37
CA ALA A 142 7.36 1.89 18.03
C ALA A 142 6.16 1.27 17.31
N PHE A 143 5.39 0.41 17.99
CA PHE A 143 4.15 -0.15 17.45
C PHE A 143 3.11 0.93 17.15
N ARG A 144 2.91 1.88 18.06
CA ARG A 144 1.99 3.01 17.84
C ARG A 144 2.38 3.82 16.61
N PHE A 145 3.66 4.17 16.46
CA PHE A 145 4.15 4.91 15.30
C PHE A 145 3.92 4.17 13.98
N VAL A 146 4.19 2.86 13.96
CA VAL A 146 3.95 2.00 12.78
C VAL A 146 2.49 2.02 12.35
N HIS A 147 1.56 1.84 13.30
CA HIS A 147 0.12 1.79 12.97
C HIS A 147 -0.42 3.15 12.53
N LEU A 148 0.05 4.24 13.15
CA LEU A 148 -0.30 5.60 12.72
C LEU A 148 0.21 5.88 11.30
N GLU A 149 1.48 5.56 11.02
CA GLU A 149 2.05 5.73 9.68
C GLU A 149 1.30 4.88 8.63
N ALA A 150 0.98 3.63 8.95
CA ALA A 150 0.22 2.76 8.06
C ALA A 150 -1.17 3.32 7.74
N GLY A 151 -1.85 3.90 8.75
CA GLY A 151 -3.15 4.55 8.56
C GLY A 151 -3.05 5.79 7.66
N HIS A 152 -2.06 6.67 7.89
CA HIS A 152 -1.82 7.84 7.05
C HIS A 152 -1.52 7.45 5.61
N ALA A 153 -0.62 6.49 5.41
CA ALA A 153 -0.23 6.00 4.09
C ALA A 153 -1.42 5.34 3.34
N ALA A 154 -2.17 4.48 4.04
CA ALA A 154 -3.35 3.84 3.46
C ALA A 154 -4.44 4.86 3.07
N GLN A 155 -4.66 5.90 3.89
CA GLN A 155 -5.63 6.94 3.56
C GLN A 155 -5.21 7.74 2.31
N ASN A 156 -3.92 8.08 2.16
CA ASN A 156 -3.41 8.71 0.94
C ASN A 156 -3.67 7.85 -0.30
N LEU A 157 -3.40 6.54 -0.20
CA LEU A 157 -3.65 5.57 -1.26
C LEU A 157 -5.12 5.56 -1.67
N ILE A 158 -6.05 5.50 -0.69
CA ILE A 158 -7.49 5.41 -0.94
C ILE A 158 -8.02 6.70 -1.56
N LEU A 159 -7.58 7.86 -1.09
CA LEU A 159 -7.94 9.15 -1.70
C LEU A 159 -7.44 9.24 -3.14
N GLN A 160 -6.22 8.79 -3.39
CA GLN A 160 -5.67 8.72 -4.75
C GLN A 160 -6.45 7.72 -5.62
N ALA A 161 -6.84 6.56 -5.09
CA ALA A 161 -7.69 5.61 -5.80
C ALA A 161 -9.02 6.26 -6.20
N THR A 162 -9.67 6.96 -5.25
CA THR A 162 -10.92 7.70 -5.50
C THR A 162 -10.75 8.74 -6.61
N SER A 163 -9.66 9.50 -6.60
CA SER A 163 -9.39 10.52 -7.62
C SER A 163 -9.11 9.95 -9.01
N LEU A 164 -8.75 8.66 -9.08
CA LEU A 164 -8.54 7.90 -10.32
C LEU A 164 -9.79 7.12 -10.77
N GLY A 165 -10.93 7.28 -10.06
CA GLY A 165 -12.15 6.51 -10.32
C GLY A 165 -12.06 5.04 -9.92
N LEU A 166 -11.09 4.69 -9.07
CA LEU A 166 -10.89 3.34 -8.55
C LEU A 166 -11.54 3.17 -7.18
N GLY A 167 -12.00 1.96 -6.90
CA GLY A 167 -12.46 1.51 -5.60
C GLY A 167 -11.36 0.79 -4.84
N ALA A 168 -11.41 0.89 -3.51
CA ALA A 168 -10.50 0.17 -2.61
C ALA A 168 -11.17 -0.12 -1.27
N CYS A 169 -10.65 -1.13 -0.56
CA CYS A 169 -10.96 -1.31 0.87
C CYS A 169 -9.71 -1.73 1.64
N THR A 170 -9.61 -1.27 2.90
CA THR A 170 -8.58 -1.73 3.84
C THR A 170 -9.09 -2.94 4.61
N ILE A 171 -8.36 -4.04 4.55
CA ILE A 171 -8.67 -5.27 5.27
C ILE A 171 -7.63 -5.45 6.35
N THR A 172 -8.08 -5.53 7.62
CA THR A 172 -7.25 -5.76 8.81
C THR A 172 -7.56 -7.09 9.49
N SER A 173 -8.73 -7.67 9.19
CA SER A 173 -9.15 -8.96 9.71
C SER A 173 -8.75 -10.09 8.75
N TYR A 174 -7.60 -10.71 9.01
CA TYR A 174 -7.03 -11.79 8.21
C TYR A 174 -6.14 -12.71 9.07
N ASN A 175 -5.89 -13.90 8.55
CA ASN A 175 -4.91 -14.83 9.13
C ASN A 175 -3.50 -14.45 8.67
N THR A 176 -2.68 -14.00 9.60
CA THR A 176 -1.31 -13.53 9.34
C THR A 176 -0.39 -14.63 8.80
N ALA A 177 -0.55 -15.89 9.25
CA ALA A 177 0.27 -17.00 8.77
C ALA A 177 0.07 -17.24 7.27
N ILE A 178 -1.19 -17.21 6.80
CA ILE A 178 -1.50 -17.36 5.37
C ILE A 178 -0.90 -16.22 4.54
N VAL A 179 -0.86 -14.98 5.08
CA VAL A 179 -0.21 -13.86 4.38
C VAL A 179 1.30 -14.11 4.23
N TYR A 180 1.96 -14.58 5.29
CA TYR A 180 3.39 -14.94 5.22
C TYR A 180 3.66 -16.06 4.21
N GLU A 181 2.84 -17.11 4.21
CA GLU A 181 2.95 -18.23 3.26
C GLU A 181 2.76 -17.77 1.82
N ALA A 182 1.74 -16.94 1.55
CA ALA A 182 1.46 -16.44 0.21
C ALA A 182 2.59 -15.54 -0.32
N LEU A 183 3.12 -14.66 0.52
CA LEU A 183 4.14 -13.68 0.12
C LEU A 183 5.57 -14.23 0.21
N GLU A 184 5.84 -15.21 1.11
CA GLU A 184 7.19 -15.70 1.46
C GLU A 184 8.15 -14.55 1.85
N ILE A 185 7.65 -13.65 2.69
CA ILE A 185 8.39 -12.48 3.15
C ILE A 185 9.05 -12.74 4.51
N PRO A 186 10.09 -11.94 4.87
CA PRO A 186 10.70 -12.03 6.19
C PRO A 186 9.68 -11.79 7.31
N TYR A 187 9.78 -12.55 8.40
CA TYR A 187 8.91 -12.41 9.57
C TYR A 187 8.99 -11.03 10.23
N GLU A 188 10.10 -10.32 10.03
CA GLU A 188 10.27 -8.93 10.45
C GLU A 188 9.32 -7.98 9.73
N HIS A 189 8.87 -8.31 8.52
CA HIS A 189 7.91 -7.52 7.74
C HIS A 189 6.48 -7.89 8.12
N ARG A 190 6.05 -7.44 9.29
CA ARG A 190 4.73 -7.78 9.85
C ARG A 190 3.59 -7.18 9.02
N PRO A 191 2.66 -7.99 8.48
CA PRO A 191 1.50 -7.49 7.73
C PRO A 191 0.59 -6.60 8.60
N ILE A 192 0.07 -5.53 7.99
CA ILE A 192 -0.85 -4.56 8.63
C ILE A 192 -2.15 -4.43 7.83
N TYR A 193 -2.06 -4.27 6.51
CA TYR A 193 -3.21 -4.15 5.62
C TYR A 193 -3.08 -5.04 4.39
N LEU A 194 -4.23 -5.62 3.98
CA LEU A 194 -4.46 -6.04 2.61
C LEU A 194 -5.40 -5.00 1.98
N ILE A 195 -5.00 -4.42 0.85
CA ILE A 195 -5.77 -3.35 0.19
C ILE A 195 -6.01 -3.75 -1.27
N PRO A 196 -7.10 -4.49 -1.57
CA PRO A 196 -7.53 -4.73 -2.93
C PRO A 196 -8.02 -3.44 -3.57
N ILE A 197 -7.64 -3.22 -4.84
CA ILE A 197 -7.94 -2.02 -5.63
C ILE A 197 -8.34 -2.44 -7.04
N GLY A 198 -9.40 -1.85 -7.56
CA GLY A 198 -9.92 -2.11 -8.89
C GLY A 198 -10.96 -1.08 -9.32
N LEU A 199 -11.50 -1.22 -10.52
CA LEU A 199 -12.66 -0.46 -10.91
C LEU A 199 -13.89 -0.95 -10.11
N PRO A 200 -14.71 -0.06 -9.53
CA PRO A 200 -15.97 -0.46 -8.93
C PRO A 200 -16.84 -1.16 -9.95
N GLU A 201 -17.38 -2.34 -9.61
CA GLU A 201 -18.51 -2.89 -10.37
C GLU A 201 -19.77 -2.10 -9.99
N LYS A 202 -20.57 -1.75 -10.98
CA LYS A 202 -21.89 -1.14 -10.72
C LYS A 202 -22.73 -2.20 -10.01
N GLU A 203 -23.30 -1.85 -8.87
CA GLU A 203 -24.40 -2.63 -8.31
C GLU A 203 -25.55 -2.57 -9.34
N ASN A 204 -25.93 -3.75 -9.85
CA ASN A 204 -27.10 -3.89 -10.72
C ASN A 204 -28.39 -3.67 -9.93
#